data_11a472daf46ad6ee356ddf6eb31aec48
#
_entry.id   11a472daf46ad6ee356ddf6eb31aec48
#
_cell.length_a   1.000
_cell.length_b   1.000
_cell.length_c   1.000
_cell.angle_alpha   90.00
_cell.angle_beta   90.00
_cell.angle_gamma   90.00
#
_symmetry.space_group_name_H-M   'P 1'
#
loop_
_entity.id
_entity.type
_entity.pdbx_description
1 polymer ?
#
loop_
_entity_poly.entity_id
_entity_poly.type
_entity_poly.pdbx_seq_one_letter_code
_entity_poly.pdbx_strand_id
1 'polypeptide(L)'
;MSEISIAPVTTPLDEAWAGMTFPSYRQALALVGTPHTDSEGSRMIACAAIEDGLPAGLGLAQVPKDPSQPAEILSLFVRADVRGRGVATGLVESLEAAARDAGRDAIMGVYMTGKPSIPVIERIFEKRGFEPPVLRKAAVRITPEQAVNCPWWGRGRLPEGGEMFMWRDLTAAEREHMMRTHAETPWIDPLLEPWICDARADPISSVGMRVNGEVLGWVINHRAPPNFVVFTTAFVRKDFQRIGALFKLLVHSIVNIQNQGLCITFVTSSMYPRMLPFTLTRIGPYGDFCGETRGVSKKLAVAATA
;
A
#
# COMPACT_ATOMS: atom_id res chain seq x y z
N MET A 1 38.19 -12.80 8.22
CA MET A 1 36.81 -12.42 7.81
C MET A 1 36.91 -12.00 6.36
N SER A 2 36.12 -12.62 5.50
CA SER A 2 36.08 -12.26 4.07
C SER A 2 35.61 -10.82 3.92
N GLU A 3 36.18 -10.14 2.92
CA GLU A 3 35.85 -8.75 2.61
C GLU A 3 34.52 -8.72 1.84
N ILE A 4 33.63 -7.81 2.22
CA ILE A 4 32.37 -7.56 1.52
C ILE A 4 32.54 -6.26 0.71
N SER A 5 32.44 -6.37 -0.60
CA SER A 5 32.37 -5.21 -1.49
C SER A 5 30.92 -4.78 -1.73
N ILE A 6 30.69 -3.46 -1.77
CA ILE A 6 29.37 -2.89 -2.09
C ILE A 6 29.54 -1.91 -3.23
N ALA A 7 28.77 -2.09 -4.30
CA ALA A 7 28.86 -1.26 -5.50
C ALA A 7 27.49 -1.08 -6.19
N PRO A 8 27.30 0.04 -6.93
CA PRO A 8 26.18 0.19 -7.85
C PRO A 8 26.20 -0.90 -8.92
N VAL A 9 25.03 -1.37 -9.30
CA VAL A 9 24.82 -2.37 -10.36
C VAL A 9 24.60 -1.63 -11.68
N THR A 10 25.43 -1.94 -12.68
CA THR A 10 25.42 -1.28 -14.00
C THR A 10 24.90 -2.17 -15.12
N THR A 11 24.53 -3.42 -14.81
CA THR A 11 24.02 -4.40 -15.78
C THR A 11 22.79 -5.11 -15.19
N PRO A 12 21.89 -5.66 -16.02
CA PRO A 12 20.77 -6.45 -15.54
C PRO A 12 21.21 -7.57 -14.58
N LEU A 13 20.41 -7.76 -13.54
CA LEU A 13 20.61 -8.82 -12.56
C LEU A 13 19.90 -10.10 -13.01
N ASP A 14 20.58 -11.21 -12.90
CA ASP A 14 20.09 -12.54 -13.27
C ASP A 14 19.30 -13.24 -12.13
N GLU A 15 18.96 -14.50 -12.35
CA GLU A 15 18.17 -15.29 -11.41
C GLU A 15 18.89 -15.58 -10.08
N ALA A 16 20.23 -15.49 -10.03
CA ALA A 16 20.98 -15.64 -8.79
C ALA A 16 20.60 -14.57 -7.74
N TRP A 17 20.11 -13.43 -8.19
CA TRP A 17 19.65 -12.32 -7.37
C TRP A 17 18.15 -12.37 -7.03
N ALA A 18 17.38 -13.26 -7.66
CA ALA A 18 15.93 -13.34 -7.48
C ALA A 18 15.50 -13.63 -6.02
N GLY A 19 16.36 -14.31 -5.25
CA GLY A 19 16.18 -14.55 -3.82
C GLY A 19 16.49 -13.35 -2.92
N MET A 20 17.09 -12.29 -3.46
CA MET A 20 17.54 -11.10 -2.73
C MET A 20 16.51 -9.95 -2.77
N THR A 21 15.32 -10.19 -3.31
CA THR A 21 14.23 -9.19 -3.35
C THR A 21 12.88 -9.84 -3.19
N PHE A 22 11.82 -9.02 -3.02
CA PHE A 22 10.45 -9.55 -2.97
C PHE A 22 10.02 -10.12 -4.32
N PRO A 23 9.16 -11.16 -4.36
CA PRO A 23 8.65 -11.75 -5.60
C PRO A 23 8.07 -10.73 -6.58
N SER A 24 7.39 -9.67 -6.07
CA SER A 24 6.82 -8.59 -6.87
C SER A 24 7.85 -7.74 -7.61
N TYR A 25 9.12 -7.73 -7.17
CA TYR A 25 10.19 -6.91 -7.78
C TYR A 25 11.18 -7.73 -8.60
N ARG A 26 11.01 -9.05 -8.74
CA ARG A 26 11.95 -9.89 -9.50
C ARG A 26 12.08 -9.46 -10.95
N GLN A 27 10.97 -9.09 -11.59
CA GLN A 27 10.99 -8.61 -12.97
C GLN A 27 11.74 -7.27 -13.12
N ALA A 28 11.75 -6.44 -12.08
CA ALA A 28 12.48 -5.19 -12.08
C ALA A 28 14.02 -5.36 -12.11
N LEU A 29 14.54 -6.53 -11.71
CA LEU A 29 15.97 -6.83 -11.75
C LEU A 29 16.54 -6.79 -13.18
N ALA A 30 15.73 -7.17 -14.16
CA ALA A 30 16.12 -7.11 -15.58
C ALA A 30 16.19 -5.67 -16.14
N LEU A 31 15.61 -4.70 -15.45
CA LEU A 31 15.61 -3.28 -15.87
C LEU A 31 16.82 -2.50 -15.30
N VAL A 32 17.48 -3.06 -14.26
CA VAL A 32 18.65 -2.41 -13.63
C VAL A 32 19.78 -2.23 -14.63
N GLY A 33 20.40 -1.06 -14.65
CA GLY A 33 21.52 -0.73 -15.54
C GLY A 33 21.13 -0.60 -17.02
N THR A 34 19.84 -0.59 -17.34
CA THR A 34 19.34 -0.42 -18.72
C THR A 34 18.64 0.93 -18.90
N PRO A 35 18.43 1.39 -20.14
CA PRO A 35 17.60 2.56 -20.41
C PRO A 35 16.09 2.27 -20.32
N HIS A 36 15.70 1.00 -20.14
CA HIS A 36 14.29 0.61 -20.05
C HIS A 36 13.67 1.02 -18.71
N THR A 37 12.38 1.30 -18.76
CA THR A 37 11.58 1.69 -17.60
C THR A 37 10.50 0.63 -17.33
N ASP A 38 9.91 0.69 -16.13
CA ASP A 38 8.72 -0.08 -15.83
C ASP A 38 7.47 0.50 -16.53
N SER A 39 6.30 -0.08 -16.24
CA SER A 39 5.01 0.34 -16.82
C SER A 39 4.61 1.78 -16.48
N GLU A 40 5.21 2.38 -15.43
CA GLU A 40 4.95 3.75 -14.98
C GLU A 40 6.02 4.74 -15.49
N GLY A 41 6.99 4.24 -16.21
CA GLY A 41 8.10 5.03 -16.77
C GLY A 41 9.22 5.31 -15.76
N SER A 42 9.29 4.57 -14.64
CA SER A 42 10.34 4.69 -13.64
C SER A 42 11.56 3.85 -14.02
N ARG A 43 12.77 4.36 -13.77
CA ARG A 43 14.01 3.61 -13.90
C ARG A 43 14.32 2.83 -12.63
N MET A 44 14.97 1.67 -12.77
CA MET A 44 15.45 0.88 -11.64
C MET A 44 16.93 1.12 -11.40
N ILE A 45 17.30 1.36 -10.15
CA ILE A 45 18.68 1.40 -9.66
C ILE A 45 18.86 0.33 -8.59
N ALA A 46 20.03 -0.27 -8.56
CA ALA A 46 20.36 -1.26 -7.54
C ALA A 46 21.81 -1.11 -7.07
N CYS A 47 22.05 -1.55 -5.84
CA CYS A 47 23.39 -1.70 -5.25
C CYS A 47 23.51 -3.12 -4.71
N ALA A 48 24.61 -3.77 -5.06
CA ALA A 48 24.89 -5.15 -4.68
C ALA A 48 26.03 -5.22 -3.66
N ALA A 49 25.85 -6.08 -2.66
CA ALA A 49 26.92 -6.52 -1.76
C ALA A 49 27.37 -7.91 -2.18
N ILE A 50 28.67 -8.10 -2.34
CA ILE A 50 29.29 -9.37 -2.76
C ILE A 50 30.35 -9.76 -1.74
N GLU A 51 30.35 -11.02 -1.32
CA GLU A 51 31.35 -11.67 -0.48
C GLU A 51 31.87 -12.91 -1.21
N ASP A 52 33.18 -12.99 -1.40
CA ASP A 52 33.86 -14.10 -2.09
C ASP A 52 33.21 -14.46 -3.45
N GLY A 53 32.79 -13.44 -4.22
CA GLY A 53 32.13 -13.59 -5.52
C GLY A 53 30.65 -14.00 -5.47
N LEU A 54 30.05 -14.17 -4.31
CA LEU A 54 28.65 -14.57 -4.13
C LEU A 54 27.79 -13.41 -3.65
N PRO A 55 26.47 -13.36 -4.03
CA PRO A 55 25.53 -12.38 -3.52
C PRO A 55 25.43 -12.41 -2.00
N ALA A 56 25.71 -11.29 -1.35
CA ALA A 56 25.63 -11.09 0.10
C ALA A 56 24.48 -10.15 0.52
N GLY A 57 24.05 -9.26 -0.39
CA GLY A 57 22.90 -8.37 -0.16
C GLY A 57 22.56 -7.56 -1.40
N LEU A 58 21.34 -7.05 -1.44
CA LEU A 58 20.82 -6.23 -2.53
C LEU A 58 19.95 -5.11 -1.98
N GLY A 59 20.22 -3.89 -2.43
CA GLY A 59 19.34 -2.74 -2.31
C GLY A 59 18.77 -2.41 -3.70
N LEU A 60 17.46 -2.32 -3.82
CA LEU A 60 16.75 -1.96 -5.04
C LEU A 60 15.93 -0.71 -4.81
N ALA A 61 16.00 0.25 -5.72
CA ALA A 61 15.17 1.45 -5.69
C ALA A 61 14.66 1.80 -7.08
N GLN A 62 13.56 2.53 -7.12
CA GLN A 62 13.04 3.13 -8.35
C GLN A 62 13.28 4.63 -8.35
N VAL A 63 13.49 5.15 -9.55
CA VAL A 63 13.61 6.58 -9.85
C VAL A 63 12.42 6.96 -10.73
N PRO A 64 11.38 7.61 -10.15
CA PRO A 64 10.19 8.00 -10.91
C PRO A 64 10.50 8.86 -12.13
N LYS A 65 9.63 8.81 -13.15
CA LYS A 65 9.77 9.66 -14.36
C LYS A 65 9.69 11.15 -14.01
N ASP A 66 8.79 11.51 -13.08
CA ASP A 66 8.65 12.90 -12.61
C ASP A 66 9.86 13.28 -11.75
N PRO A 67 10.66 14.29 -12.16
CA PRO A 67 11.85 14.71 -11.43
C PRO A 67 11.57 15.31 -10.05
N SER A 68 10.36 15.78 -9.80
CA SER A 68 9.95 16.32 -8.48
C SER A 68 9.72 15.24 -7.42
N GLN A 69 9.59 13.98 -7.85
CA GLN A 69 9.37 12.86 -6.93
C GLN A 69 10.71 12.28 -6.45
N PRO A 70 10.81 11.90 -5.16
CA PRO A 70 12.00 11.27 -4.61
C PRO A 70 12.24 9.89 -5.23
N ALA A 71 13.48 9.43 -5.21
CA ALA A 71 13.76 8.01 -5.42
C ALA A 71 13.14 7.19 -4.28
N GLU A 72 12.64 5.98 -4.58
CA GLU A 72 12.00 5.12 -3.57
C GLU A 72 12.73 3.80 -3.43
N ILE A 73 13.18 3.48 -2.20
CA ILE A 73 13.76 2.18 -1.85
C ILE A 73 12.64 1.15 -1.82
N LEU A 74 12.66 0.21 -2.76
CA LEU A 74 11.67 -0.84 -2.91
C LEU A 74 11.99 -2.08 -2.07
N SER A 75 13.28 -2.41 -1.96
CA SER A 75 13.74 -3.62 -1.30
C SER A 75 15.14 -3.44 -0.75
N LEU A 76 15.37 -3.97 0.46
CA LEU A 76 16.68 -4.06 1.08
C LEU A 76 16.82 -5.47 1.69
N PHE A 77 17.74 -6.25 1.19
CA PHE A 77 17.97 -7.62 1.64
C PHE A 77 19.45 -7.82 1.99
N VAL A 78 19.70 -8.56 3.07
CA VAL A 78 21.04 -9.00 3.46
C VAL A 78 20.98 -10.45 3.88
N ARG A 79 21.83 -11.29 3.30
CA ARG A 79 21.98 -12.70 3.61
C ARG A 79 22.24 -12.90 5.12
N ALA A 80 21.61 -13.91 5.70
CA ALA A 80 21.53 -14.05 7.16
C ALA A 80 22.89 -14.14 7.86
N ASP A 81 23.82 -14.86 7.26
CA ASP A 81 25.18 -15.11 7.78
C ASP A 81 26.12 -13.88 7.79
N VAL A 82 25.78 -12.84 7.00
CA VAL A 82 26.56 -11.59 6.94
C VAL A 82 25.86 -10.41 7.62
N ARG A 83 24.74 -10.65 8.29
CA ARG A 83 24.05 -9.60 9.06
C ARG A 83 24.91 -9.13 10.24
N GLY A 84 24.66 -7.91 10.70
CA GLY A 84 25.45 -7.29 11.79
C GLY A 84 26.81 -6.71 11.36
N ARG A 85 27.22 -6.90 10.10
CA ARG A 85 28.51 -6.43 9.54
C ARG A 85 28.41 -5.09 8.80
N GLY A 86 27.31 -4.35 8.96
CA GLY A 86 27.12 -3.03 8.33
C GLY A 86 26.62 -3.06 6.88
N VAL A 87 26.42 -4.23 6.27
CA VAL A 87 26.07 -4.38 4.85
C VAL A 87 24.82 -3.60 4.47
N ALA A 88 23.74 -3.70 5.26
CA ALA A 88 22.50 -2.95 4.96
C ALA A 88 22.71 -1.43 5.00
N THR A 89 23.52 -0.93 5.93
CA THR A 89 23.85 0.50 6.02
C THR A 89 24.63 0.95 4.79
N GLY A 90 25.61 0.16 4.33
CA GLY A 90 26.38 0.45 3.11
C GLY A 90 25.53 0.38 1.84
N LEU A 91 24.57 -0.56 1.76
CA LEU A 91 23.63 -0.62 0.64
C LEU A 91 22.73 0.63 0.59
N VAL A 92 22.21 1.11 1.71
CA VAL A 92 21.42 2.36 1.75
C VAL A 92 22.28 3.56 1.35
N GLU A 93 23.54 3.65 1.83
CA GLU A 93 24.48 4.69 1.44
C GLU A 93 24.77 4.70 -0.06
N SER A 94 24.97 3.52 -0.64
CA SER A 94 25.20 3.36 -2.08
C SER A 94 23.95 3.72 -2.90
N LEU A 95 22.74 3.39 -2.43
CA LEU A 95 21.48 3.82 -3.05
C LEU A 95 21.28 5.34 -2.97
N GLU A 96 21.65 5.99 -1.86
CA GLU A 96 21.64 7.46 -1.75
C GLU A 96 22.54 8.12 -2.78
N ALA A 97 23.74 7.56 -3.01
CA ALA A 97 24.65 8.04 -4.05
C ALA A 97 24.06 7.82 -5.45
N ALA A 98 23.59 6.63 -5.76
CA ALA A 98 22.97 6.31 -7.04
C ALA A 98 21.71 7.15 -7.33
N ALA A 99 20.92 7.50 -6.32
CA ALA A 99 19.78 8.40 -6.46
C ALA A 99 20.21 9.83 -6.80
N ARG A 100 21.29 10.35 -6.17
CA ARG A 100 21.90 11.65 -6.51
C ARG A 100 22.42 11.66 -7.94
N ASP A 101 23.16 10.63 -8.35
CA ASP A 101 23.67 10.50 -9.70
C ASP A 101 22.56 10.42 -10.75
N ALA A 102 21.38 9.91 -10.34
CA ALA A 102 20.16 9.92 -11.12
C ALA A 102 19.39 11.26 -11.08
N GLY A 103 19.98 12.31 -10.47
CA GLY A 103 19.41 13.66 -10.42
C GLY A 103 18.28 13.84 -9.39
N ARG A 104 18.24 13.02 -8.32
CA ARG A 104 17.25 13.17 -7.26
C ARG A 104 17.82 13.95 -6.08
N ASP A 105 17.01 14.86 -5.57
CA ASP A 105 17.31 15.67 -4.37
C ASP A 105 16.80 15.03 -3.08
N ALA A 106 16.04 13.93 -3.21
CA ALA A 106 15.51 13.17 -2.08
C ALA A 106 15.40 11.67 -2.36
N ILE A 107 15.47 10.87 -1.30
CA ILE A 107 15.20 9.44 -1.30
C ILE A 107 14.23 9.10 -0.18
N MET A 108 13.34 8.15 -0.43
CA MET A 108 12.36 7.68 0.55
C MET A 108 12.36 6.16 0.65
N GLY A 109 11.81 5.64 1.73
CA GLY A 109 11.51 4.23 1.88
C GLY A 109 10.16 4.03 2.55
N VAL A 110 9.43 2.99 2.15
CA VAL A 110 8.16 2.62 2.76
C VAL A 110 8.24 1.17 3.21
N TYR A 111 7.86 0.90 4.45
CA TYR A 111 7.91 -0.44 5.03
C TYR A 111 6.71 -0.71 5.93
N MET A 112 6.37 -1.99 6.06
CA MET A 112 5.29 -2.45 6.94
C MET A 112 5.85 -2.86 8.29
N THR A 113 5.23 -2.40 9.38
CA THR A 113 5.55 -2.79 10.76
C THR A 113 5.11 -4.21 11.08
N GLY A 114 5.36 -4.68 12.31
CA GLY A 114 4.94 -6.01 12.76
C GLY A 114 5.89 -7.15 12.38
N LYS A 115 7.08 -6.84 11.79
CA LYS A 115 8.11 -7.83 11.48
C LYS A 115 9.32 -7.67 12.41
N PRO A 116 10.01 -8.76 12.80
CA PRO A 116 11.19 -8.70 13.67
C PRO A 116 12.34 -7.83 13.15
N SER A 117 12.42 -7.61 11.82
CA SER A 117 13.44 -6.79 11.18
C SER A 117 13.22 -5.27 11.33
N ILE A 118 12.03 -4.82 11.73
CA ILE A 118 11.68 -3.39 11.74
C ILE A 118 12.58 -2.54 12.62
N PRO A 119 12.89 -2.91 13.90
CA PRO A 119 13.79 -2.11 14.72
C PRO A 119 15.19 -1.95 14.10
N VAL A 120 15.65 -2.95 13.35
CA VAL A 120 16.95 -2.90 12.65
C VAL A 120 16.88 -1.93 11.47
N ILE A 121 15.82 -1.99 10.68
CA ILE A 121 15.61 -1.11 9.51
C ILE A 121 15.48 0.34 9.97
N GLU A 122 14.68 0.62 11.01
CA GLU A 122 14.50 1.97 11.56
C GLU A 122 15.81 2.54 12.07
N ARG A 123 16.63 1.74 12.77
CA ARG A 123 17.98 2.14 13.22
C ARG A 123 18.93 2.43 12.07
N ILE A 124 18.83 1.71 10.94
CA ILE A 124 19.63 1.97 9.75
C ILE A 124 19.25 3.33 9.16
N PHE A 125 17.96 3.60 8.98
CA PHE A 125 17.47 4.87 8.47
C PHE A 125 17.85 6.05 9.39
N GLU A 126 17.69 5.90 10.71
CA GLU A 126 18.11 6.89 11.70
C GLU A 126 19.61 7.21 11.58
N LYS A 127 20.46 6.17 11.56
CA LYS A 127 21.94 6.33 11.41
C LYS A 127 22.32 6.99 10.08
N ARG A 128 21.55 6.80 9.03
CA ARG A 128 21.75 7.44 7.73
C ARG A 128 21.15 8.85 7.65
N GLY A 129 20.52 9.35 8.72
CA GLY A 129 19.95 10.70 8.78
C GLY A 129 18.65 10.87 8.01
N PHE A 130 17.86 9.80 7.88
CA PHE A 130 16.47 9.91 7.43
C PHE A 130 15.63 10.59 8.51
N GLU A 131 14.59 11.30 8.07
CA GLU A 131 13.59 11.87 8.98
C GLU A 131 12.86 10.75 9.76
N PRO A 132 12.32 11.07 10.95
CA PRO A 132 11.55 10.10 11.71
C PRO A 132 10.42 9.46 10.89
N PRO A 133 10.11 8.16 11.11
CA PRO A 133 9.07 7.47 10.39
C PRO A 133 7.69 8.13 10.55
N VAL A 134 6.99 8.33 9.45
CA VAL A 134 5.63 8.86 9.41
C VAL A 134 4.66 7.75 9.04
N LEU A 135 3.59 7.60 9.82
CA LEU A 135 2.50 6.66 9.53
C LEU A 135 1.82 7.01 8.20
N ARG A 136 1.76 6.06 7.27
CA ARG A 136 1.14 6.23 5.95
C ARG A 136 -0.16 5.47 5.79
N LYS A 137 -0.17 4.21 6.22
CA LYS A 137 -1.36 3.34 6.12
C LYS A 137 -1.44 2.43 7.34
N ALA A 138 -2.65 2.03 7.69
CA ALA A 138 -2.90 0.89 8.54
C ALA A 138 -3.45 -0.27 7.70
N ALA A 139 -3.03 -1.49 7.99
CA ALA A 139 -3.55 -2.70 7.39
C ALA A 139 -3.99 -3.67 8.50
N VAL A 140 -5.23 -4.11 8.42
CA VAL A 140 -5.79 -5.11 9.35
C VAL A 140 -6.32 -6.28 8.53
N ARG A 141 -5.96 -7.49 8.94
CA ARG A 141 -6.54 -8.72 8.42
C ARG A 141 -7.49 -9.31 9.46
N ILE A 142 -8.68 -9.69 9.03
CA ILE A 142 -9.73 -10.20 9.89
C ILE A 142 -10.60 -11.19 9.11
N THR A 143 -11.11 -12.24 9.75
CA THR A 143 -12.10 -13.12 9.13
C THR A 143 -13.52 -12.57 9.31
N PRO A 144 -14.51 -12.98 8.49
CA PRO A 144 -15.91 -12.61 8.71
C PRO A 144 -16.42 -12.97 10.11
N GLU A 145 -16.00 -14.12 10.65
CA GLU A 145 -16.38 -14.63 11.98
C GLU A 145 -15.78 -13.76 13.10
N GLN A 146 -14.57 -13.27 12.93
CA GLN A 146 -13.95 -12.34 13.88
C GLN A 146 -14.59 -10.96 13.83
N ALA A 147 -15.00 -10.49 12.65
CA ALA A 147 -15.60 -9.17 12.45
C ALA A 147 -16.90 -8.96 13.24
N VAL A 148 -17.64 -10.04 13.51
CA VAL A 148 -18.87 -10.02 14.36
C VAL A 148 -18.59 -9.48 15.77
N ASN A 149 -17.37 -9.65 16.28
CA ASN A 149 -16.97 -9.19 17.61
C ASN A 149 -16.56 -7.70 17.64
N CYS A 150 -16.46 -7.04 16.49
CA CYS A 150 -16.11 -5.63 16.44
C CYS A 150 -17.18 -4.73 17.07
N PRO A 151 -16.81 -3.67 17.83
CA PRO A 151 -17.79 -2.83 18.56
C PRO A 151 -18.80 -2.09 17.66
N TRP A 152 -18.52 -1.99 16.37
CA TRP A 152 -19.39 -1.35 15.37
C TRP A 152 -20.34 -2.36 14.70
N TRP A 153 -20.15 -3.67 14.90
CA TRP A 153 -21.04 -4.69 14.37
C TRP A 153 -22.45 -4.51 14.91
N GLY A 154 -23.43 -4.58 14.02
CA GLY A 154 -24.84 -4.34 14.38
C GLY A 154 -25.24 -2.89 14.66
N ARG A 155 -24.26 -1.96 14.65
CA ARG A 155 -24.54 -0.53 14.82
C ARG A 155 -24.91 0.13 13.48
N GLY A 156 -25.48 1.32 13.59
CA GLY A 156 -25.94 2.09 12.44
C GLY A 156 -27.31 1.62 11.93
N ARG A 157 -27.89 2.44 11.08
CA ARG A 157 -29.18 2.20 10.43
C ARG A 157 -29.15 2.72 9.01
N LEU A 158 -30.04 2.21 8.18
CA LEU A 158 -30.31 2.82 6.89
C LEU A 158 -31.16 4.09 7.12
N PRO A 159 -31.01 5.13 6.26
CA PRO A 159 -31.92 6.26 6.25
C PRO A 159 -33.32 5.80 5.84
N GLU A 160 -34.31 6.65 6.07
CA GLU A 160 -35.66 6.45 5.55
C GLU A 160 -35.61 6.42 4.01
N GLY A 161 -36.34 5.49 3.40
CA GLY A 161 -36.24 5.24 1.94
C GLY A 161 -34.93 4.63 1.48
N GLY A 162 -34.08 4.17 2.45
CA GLY A 162 -32.80 3.55 2.16
C GLY A 162 -32.91 2.05 1.92
N GLU A 163 -32.26 1.56 0.87
CA GLU A 163 -32.13 0.13 0.54
C GLU A 163 -30.69 -0.22 0.19
N MET A 164 -30.29 -1.46 0.47
CA MET A 164 -29.00 -2.01 0.05
C MET A 164 -29.15 -2.84 -1.21
N PHE A 165 -28.14 -2.82 -2.08
CA PHE A 165 -28.12 -3.61 -3.30
C PHE A 165 -26.69 -4.16 -3.56
N MET A 166 -26.61 -5.20 -4.37
CA MET A 166 -25.30 -5.70 -4.80
C MET A 166 -24.73 -4.75 -5.85
N TRP A 167 -23.47 -4.36 -5.71
CA TRP A 167 -22.86 -3.39 -6.63
C TRP A 167 -22.93 -3.80 -8.10
N ARG A 168 -22.89 -5.11 -8.40
CA ARG A 168 -23.07 -5.66 -9.74
C ARG A 168 -24.43 -5.33 -10.39
N ASP A 169 -25.43 -4.98 -9.56
CA ASP A 169 -26.79 -4.63 -9.99
C ASP A 169 -26.96 -3.12 -10.19
N LEU A 170 -25.85 -2.35 -10.14
CA LEU A 170 -25.83 -0.94 -10.49
C LEU A 170 -26.11 -0.78 -11.97
N THR A 171 -27.17 -0.06 -12.31
CA THR A 171 -27.55 0.19 -13.71
C THR A 171 -26.67 1.24 -14.35
N ALA A 172 -26.55 1.21 -15.67
CA ALA A 172 -25.83 2.23 -16.44
C ALA A 172 -26.41 3.64 -16.21
N ALA A 173 -27.74 3.75 -16.12
CA ALA A 173 -28.42 5.02 -15.86
C ALA A 173 -28.10 5.60 -14.47
N GLU A 174 -28.05 4.76 -13.44
CA GLU A 174 -27.66 5.19 -12.08
C GLU A 174 -26.21 5.66 -12.04
N ARG A 175 -25.31 4.91 -12.70
CA ARG A 175 -23.90 5.30 -12.83
C ARG A 175 -23.74 6.65 -13.51
N GLU A 176 -24.39 6.84 -14.64
CA GLU A 176 -24.36 8.10 -15.40
C GLU A 176 -24.93 9.26 -14.57
N HIS A 177 -26.05 9.03 -13.88
CA HIS A 177 -26.64 10.02 -12.97
C HIS A 177 -25.67 10.43 -11.86
N MET A 178 -25.04 9.46 -11.19
CA MET A 178 -24.08 9.70 -10.13
C MET A 178 -22.84 10.47 -10.62
N MET A 179 -22.30 10.11 -11.78
CA MET A 179 -21.16 10.82 -12.40
C MET A 179 -21.53 12.25 -12.78
N ARG A 180 -22.71 12.46 -13.40
CA ARG A 180 -23.19 13.77 -13.78
C ARG A 180 -23.41 14.68 -12.56
N THR A 181 -24.13 14.22 -11.54
CA THR A 181 -24.38 15.02 -10.33
C THR A 181 -23.10 15.32 -9.57
N HIS A 182 -22.13 14.41 -9.59
CA HIS A 182 -20.81 14.68 -9.01
C HIS A 182 -20.02 15.71 -9.82
N ALA A 183 -20.09 15.69 -11.15
CA ALA A 183 -19.42 16.68 -12.00
C ALA A 183 -20.02 18.08 -11.84
N GLU A 184 -21.34 18.19 -11.67
CA GLU A 184 -22.04 19.45 -11.41
C GLU A 184 -21.75 20.01 -10.02
N THR A 185 -21.75 19.16 -9.01
CA THR A 185 -21.50 19.53 -7.61
C THR A 185 -20.69 18.41 -6.95
N PRO A 186 -19.36 18.55 -6.82
CA PRO A 186 -18.51 17.52 -6.24
C PRO A 186 -18.91 17.16 -4.80
N TRP A 187 -19.26 15.92 -4.56
CA TRP A 187 -19.71 15.40 -3.27
C TRP A 187 -18.99 14.13 -2.84
N ILE A 188 -18.20 13.52 -3.73
CA ILE A 188 -17.38 12.34 -3.49
C ILE A 188 -15.92 12.79 -3.38
N ASP A 189 -15.18 12.25 -2.41
CA ASP A 189 -13.73 12.41 -2.38
C ASP A 189 -13.10 11.73 -3.60
N PRO A 190 -12.19 12.36 -4.34
CA PRO A 190 -11.60 11.79 -5.56
C PRO A 190 -11.00 10.40 -5.39
N LEU A 191 -10.46 10.08 -4.21
CA LEU A 191 -9.91 8.76 -3.91
C LEU A 191 -10.97 7.70 -3.55
N LEU A 192 -12.24 8.11 -3.38
CA LEU A 192 -13.36 7.24 -3.04
C LEU A 192 -14.36 7.10 -4.18
N GLU A 193 -14.08 7.68 -5.33
CA GLU A 193 -14.90 7.56 -6.53
C GLU A 193 -15.01 6.09 -6.95
N PRO A 194 -16.22 5.57 -7.10
CA PRO A 194 -16.41 4.13 -7.34
C PRO A 194 -15.90 3.67 -8.70
N TRP A 195 -15.97 4.51 -9.73
CA TRP A 195 -15.55 4.19 -11.09
C TRP A 195 -14.05 3.95 -11.25
N ILE A 196 -13.22 4.34 -10.29
CA ILE A 196 -11.78 4.04 -10.28
C ILE A 196 -11.51 2.54 -10.08
N CYS A 197 -12.39 1.84 -9.35
CA CYS A 197 -12.18 0.44 -8.98
C CYS A 197 -13.25 -0.54 -9.49
N ASP A 198 -14.27 -0.06 -10.17
CA ASP A 198 -15.40 -0.83 -10.65
C ASP A 198 -15.06 -2.08 -11.48
N ALA A 199 -14.13 -1.96 -12.41
CA ALA A 199 -13.75 -3.05 -13.30
C ALA A 199 -13.21 -4.29 -12.55
N ARG A 200 -12.80 -4.11 -11.29
CA ARG A 200 -12.28 -5.18 -10.42
C ARG A 200 -13.18 -5.47 -9.23
N ALA A 201 -14.38 -4.88 -9.20
CA ALA A 201 -15.30 -5.05 -8.09
C ALA A 201 -15.68 -6.53 -7.91
N ASP A 202 -15.48 -7.05 -6.70
CA ASP A 202 -15.92 -8.41 -6.36
C ASP A 202 -17.44 -8.48 -6.38
N PRO A 203 -18.04 -9.37 -7.20
CA PRO A 203 -19.48 -9.39 -7.41
C PRO A 203 -20.29 -9.87 -6.22
N ILE A 204 -19.63 -10.46 -5.21
CA ILE A 204 -20.29 -11.04 -4.03
C ILE A 204 -20.22 -10.09 -2.84
N SER A 205 -19.09 -9.43 -2.63
CA SER A 205 -18.85 -8.60 -1.45
C SER A 205 -19.03 -7.10 -1.70
N SER A 206 -19.06 -6.65 -2.96
CA SER A 206 -19.29 -5.23 -3.25
C SER A 206 -20.78 -4.89 -3.16
N VAL A 207 -21.11 -3.85 -2.41
CA VAL A 207 -22.48 -3.45 -2.11
C VAL A 207 -22.68 -1.95 -2.23
N GLY A 208 -23.88 -1.53 -2.54
CA GLY A 208 -24.28 -0.14 -2.60
C GLY A 208 -25.51 0.16 -1.72
N MET A 209 -25.76 1.45 -1.51
CA MET A 209 -26.93 1.98 -0.84
C MET A 209 -27.63 2.98 -1.73
N ARG A 210 -28.93 2.79 -1.96
CA ARG A 210 -29.82 3.78 -2.53
C ARG A 210 -30.64 4.44 -1.45
N VAL A 211 -30.99 5.70 -1.64
CA VAL A 211 -31.97 6.41 -0.81
C VAL A 211 -32.92 7.12 -1.78
N ASN A 212 -34.20 6.76 -1.73
CA ASN A 212 -35.23 7.25 -2.67
C ASN A 212 -34.81 7.10 -4.16
N GLY A 213 -34.12 6.00 -4.49
CA GLY A 213 -33.66 5.69 -5.83
C GLY A 213 -32.31 6.30 -6.25
N GLU A 214 -31.69 7.15 -5.43
CA GLU A 214 -30.35 7.72 -5.67
C GLU A 214 -29.26 6.88 -4.98
N VAL A 215 -28.18 6.59 -5.68
CA VAL A 215 -27.01 5.87 -5.14
C VAL A 215 -26.15 6.84 -4.34
N LEU A 216 -26.09 6.67 -3.01
CA LEU A 216 -25.48 7.60 -2.07
C LEU A 216 -24.46 6.96 -1.12
N GLY A 217 -24.13 5.70 -1.33
CA GLY A 217 -23.09 5.02 -0.57
C GLY A 217 -22.71 3.68 -1.18
N TRP A 218 -21.48 3.24 -0.92
CA TRP A 218 -20.94 1.96 -1.40
C TRP A 218 -19.81 1.44 -0.52
N VAL A 219 -19.60 0.14 -0.64
CA VAL A 219 -18.39 -0.59 -0.24
C VAL A 219 -18.00 -1.43 -1.45
N ILE A 220 -16.88 -1.11 -2.06
CA ILE A 220 -16.36 -1.83 -3.22
C ILE A 220 -15.09 -2.54 -2.81
N ASN A 221 -15.05 -3.82 -3.07
CA ASN A 221 -13.97 -4.71 -2.74
C ASN A 221 -13.42 -5.36 -3.99
N HIS A 222 -12.20 -5.88 -3.91
CA HIS A 222 -11.64 -6.74 -4.94
C HIS A 222 -11.03 -8.00 -4.33
N ARG A 223 -10.93 -9.05 -5.13
CA ARG A 223 -10.26 -10.30 -4.75
C ARG A 223 -8.76 -10.14 -4.89
N ALA A 224 -8.03 -10.68 -3.92
CA ALA A 224 -6.58 -10.82 -3.97
C ALA A 224 -6.19 -12.26 -3.62
N PRO A 225 -5.25 -12.88 -4.39
CA PRO A 225 -4.79 -14.22 -4.09
C PRO A 225 -4.07 -14.30 -2.72
N PRO A 226 -4.10 -15.45 -2.04
CA PRO A 226 -4.85 -16.65 -2.43
C PRO A 226 -6.34 -16.55 -2.05
N ASN A 227 -6.72 -15.96 -0.91
CA ASN A 227 -8.09 -16.00 -0.36
C ASN A 227 -8.46 -14.70 0.35
N PHE A 228 -8.10 -13.55 -0.21
CA PHE A 228 -8.37 -12.25 0.40
C PHE A 228 -9.45 -11.48 -0.34
N VAL A 229 -10.24 -10.74 0.45
CA VAL A 229 -11.10 -9.66 -0.01
C VAL A 229 -10.52 -8.36 0.53
N VAL A 230 -10.06 -7.49 -0.34
CA VAL A 230 -9.52 -6.18 0.01
C VAL A 230 -10.63 -5.14 -0.09
N PHE A 231 -10.90 -4.46 1.01
CA PHE A 231 -11.82 -3.34 1.06
C PHE A 231 -11.14 -2.12 0.44
N THR A 232 -11.49 -1.85 -0.82
CA THR A 232 -10.80 -0.88 -1.69
C THR A 232 -11.32 0.53 -1.45
N THR A 233 -12.64 0.69 -1.47
CA THR A 233 -13.28 1.97 -1.17
C THR A 233 -14.57 1.75 -0.38
N ALA A 234 -14.82 2.63 0.58
CA ALA A 234 -16.01 2.62 1.40
C ALA A 234 -16.44 4.08 1.61
N PHE A 235 -17.62 4.42 1.14
CA PHE A 235 -18.14 5.77 1.15
C PHE A 235 -19.64 5.80 1.46
N VAL A 236 -20.06 6.84 2.18
CA VAL A 236 -21.46 7.22 2.37
C VAL A 236 -21.55 8.74 2.33
N ARG A 237 -22.53 9.29 1.61
CA ARG A 237 -22.76 10.74 1.54
C ARG A 237 -22.87 11.34 2.94
N LYS A 238 -22.31 12.52 3.13
CA LYS A 238 -22.09 13.18 4.43
C LYS A 238 -23.34 13.22 5.33
N ASP A 239 -24.51 13.38 4.73
CA ASP A 239 -25.80 13.44 5.43
C ASP A 239 -26.11 12.18 6.23
N PHE A 240 -25.63 11.02 5.75
CA PHE A 240 -25.93 9.69 6.32
C PHE A 240 -24.77 9.09 7.14
N GLN A 241 -23.63 9.79 7.23
CA GLN A 241 -22.49 9.30 8.02
C GLN A 241 -22.81 9.21 9.51
N ARG A 242 -23.54 10.21 10.05
CA ARG A 242 -23.84 10.28 11.49
C ARG A 242 -24.75 9.17 11.99
N ILE A 243 -25.60 8.61 11.15
CA ILE A 243 -26.48 7.47 11.51
C ILE A 243 -25.77 6.12 11.40
N GLY A 244 -24.52 6.10 10.98
CA GLY A 244 -23.72 4.89 10.84
C GLY A 244 -24.10 4.03 9.64
N ALA A 245 -24.65 4.61 8.57
CA ALA A 245 -25.05 3.86 7.37
C ALA A 245 -23.88 3.09 6.75
N LEU A 246 -22.65 3.59 6.86
CA LEU A 246 -21.45 2.88 6.43
C LEU A 246 -21.28 1.54 7.14
N PHE A 247 -21.61 1.44 8.45
CA PHE A 247 -21.50 0.18 9.17
C PHE A 247 -22.49 -0.86 8.65
N LYS A 248 -23.67 -0.43 8.21
CA LYS A 248 -24.63 -1.33 7.56
C LYS A 248 -24.09 -1.91 6.27
N LEU A 249 -23.45 -1.07 5.44
CA LEU A 249 -22.80 -1.53 4.21
C LEU A 249 -21.65 -2.48 4.50
N LEU A 250 -20.77 -2.16 5.47
CA LEU A 250 -19.67 -3.04 5.87
C LEU A 250 -20.18 -4.39 6.35
N VAL A 251 -21.18 -4.40 7.24
CA VAL A 251 -21.78 -5.65 7.74
C VAL A 251 -22.39 -6.46 6.59
N HIS A 252 -23.15 -5.83 5.71
CA HIS A 252 -23.77 -6.52 4.58
C HIS A 252 -22.71 -7.13 3.64
N SER A 253 -21.69 -6.37 3.32
CA SER A 253 -20.54 -6.83 2.53
C SER A 253 -19.85 -8.05 3.16
N ILE A 254 -19.62 -8.03 4.48
CA ILE A 254 -18.97 -9.11 5.22
C ILE A 254 -19.85 -10.35 5.31
N VAL A 255 -21.15 -10.19 5.59
CA VAL A 255 -22.11 -11.30 5.66
C VAL A 255 -22.18 -12.06 4.34
N ASN A 256 -22.10 -11.37 3.21
CA ASN A 256 -22.13 -11.99 1.88
C ASN A 256 -20.95 -12.94 1.61
N ILE A 257 -19.86 -12.85 2.34
CA ILE A 257 -18.68 -13.71 2.20
C ILE A 257 -18.45 -14.65 3.38
N GLN A 258 -19.35 -14.68 4.35
CA GLN A 258 -19.29 -15.67 5.45
C GLN A 258 -19.27 -17.10 4.89
N ASN A 259 -18.55 -17.99 5.57
CA ASN A 259 -18.41 -19.40 5.20
C ASN A 259 -17.76 -19.68 3.83
N GLN A 260 -17.09 -18.68 3.23
CA GLN A 260 -16.37 -18.87 1.95
C GLN A 260 -14.86 -19.11 2.12
N GLY A 261 -14.36 -19.23 3.36
CA GLY A 261 -12.93 -19.39 3.64
C GLY A 261 -12.07 -18.16 3.25
N LEU A 262 -12.67 -16.98 3.26
CA LEU A 262 -12.05 -15.74 2.85
C LEU A 262 -11.62 -14.91 4.06
N CYS A 263 -10.46 -14.26 3.93
CA CYS A 263 -10.00 -13.24 4.86
C CYS A 263 -10.25 -11.85 4.29
N ILE A 264 -10.63 -10.93 5.15
CA ILE A 264 -10.84 -9.52 4.83
C ILE A 264 -9.53 -8.76 5.12
N THR A 265 -9.16 -7.87 4.24
CA THR A 265 -8.07 -6.91 4.47
C THR A 265 -8.64 -5.49 4.38
N PHE A 266 -8.58 -4.77 5.51
CA PHE A 266 -8.81 -3.33 5.56
C PHE A 266 -7.49 -2.61 5.39
N VAL A 267 -7.41 -1.68 4.44
CA VAL A 267 -6.27 -0.79 4.27
C VAL A 267 -6.75 0.65 4.33
N THR A 268 -6.23 1.41 5.28
CA THR A 268 -6.65 2.81 5.49
C THR A 268 -5.43 3.73 5.42
N SER A 269 -5.55 4.79 4.63
CA SER A 269 -4.51 5.82 4.47
C SER A 269 -4.58 6.87 5.59
N SER A 270 -3.41 7.44 5.94
CA SER A 270 -3.30 8.62 6.82
C SER A 270 -3.98 9.86 6.26
N MET A 271 -4.30 9.88 4.97
CA MET A 271 -5.14 10.94 4.35
C MET A 271 -6.56 10.96 4.91
N TYR A 272 -7.00 9.87 5.55
CA TYR A 272 -8.30 9.76 6.21
C TYR A 272 -8.14 9.73 7.73
N PRO A 273 -7.94 10.89 8.39
CA PRO A 273 -7.54 10.98 9.80
C PRO A 273 -8.58 10.41 10.78
N ARG A 274 -9.85 10.23 10.36
CA ARG A 274 -10.89 9.59 11.17
C ARG A 274 -10.90 8.06 10.97
N MET A 275 -10.62 7.60 9.76
CA MET A 275 -10.67 6.16 9.44
C MET A 275 -9.43 5.41 9.93
N LEU A 276 -8.27 6.07 9.94
CA LEU A 276 -7.04 5.43 10.39
C LEU A 276 -7.09 5.00 11.86
N PRO A 277 -7.44 5.87 12.84
CA PRO A 277 -7.65 5.43 14.22
C PRO A 277 -8.77 4.41 14.36
N PHE A 278 -9.87 4.55 13.61
CA PHE A 278 -10.96 3.58 13.60
C PHE A 278 -10.45 2.19 13.20
N THR A 279 -9.70 2.07 12.11
CA THR A 279 -9.12 0.81 11.65
C THR A 279 -8.20 0.20 12.71
N LEU A 280 -7.30 0.99 13.31
CA LEU A 280 -6.35 0.52 14.30
C LEU A 280 -7.01 0.13 15.63
N THR A 281 -8.04 0.88 16.10
CA THR A 281 -8.60 0.70 17.46
C THR A 281 -9.91 -0.05 17.49
N ARG A 282 -10.66 -0.10 16.38
CA ARG A 282 -12.01 -0.69 16.31
C ARG A 282 -12.09 -1.93 15.41
N ILE A 283 -11.05 -2.21 14.63
CA ILE A 283 -10.93 -3.43 13.83
C ILE A 283 -9.68 -4.21 14.26
N GLY A 284 -8.54 -3.55 14.36
CA GLY A 284 -7.24 -4.16 14.64
C GLY A 284 -7.21 -5.15 15.82
N PRO A 285 -7.80 -4.83 16.99
CA PRO A 285 -7.79 -5.73 18.15
C PRO A 285 -8.58 -7.04 17.96
N TYR A 286 -9.40 -7.14 16.92
CA TYR A 286 -10.25 -8.28 16.62
C TYR A 286 -9.73 -9.14 15.47
N GLY A 287 -8.73 -8.65 14.74
CA GLY A 287 -8.10 -9.36 13.62
C GLY A 287 -6.92 -10.22 14.02
N ASP A 288 -6.49 -11.08 13.13
CA ASP A 288 -5.30 -11.91 13.28
C ASP A 288 -3.99 -11.20 12.86
N PHE A 289 -4.11 -10.05 12.21
CA PHE A 289 -3.00 -9.17 11.86
C PHE A 289 -3.42 -7.71 11.94
N CYS A 290 -2.60 -6.91 12.58
CA CYS A 290 -2.71 -5.45 12.57
C CYS A 290 -1.29 -4.86 12.38
N GLY A 291 -1.09 -4.14 11.29
CA GLY A 291 0.21 -3.54 10.96
C GLY A 291 0.04 -2.14 10.40
N GLU A 292 1.11 -1.38 10.52
CA GLU A 292 1.21 -0.04 9.96
C GLU A 292 2.20 -0.05 8.79
N THR A 293 1.94 0.78 7.80
CA THR A 293 2.92 1.14 6.79
C THR A 293 3.48 2.51 7.15
N ARG A 294 4.80 2.58 7.34
CA ARG A 294 5.51 3.81 7.66
C ARG A 294 6.38 4.25 6.49
N GLY A 295 6.51 5.55 6.31
CA GLY A 295 7.42 6.16 5.35
C GLY A 295 8.52 6.91 6.07
N VAL A 296 9.74 6.83 5.52
CA VAL A 296 10.90 7.65 5.88
C VAL A 296 11.38 8.40 4.66
N SER A 297 11.95 9.58 4.84
CA SER A 297 12.51 10.38 3.77
C SER A 297 13.82 11.03 4.20
N LYS A 298 14.67 11.32 3.21
CA LYS A 298 15.92 12.05 3.41
C LYS A 298 16.18 12.94 2.22
N LYS A 299 16.46 14.21 2.48
CA LYS A 299 17.00 15.13 1.45
C LYS A 299 18.44 14.73 1.15
N LEU A 300 18.74 14.62 -0.12
CA LEU A 300 20.10 14.37 -0.62
C LEU A 300 20.75 15.72 -0.92
N ALA A 301 21.94 15.97 -0.38
CA ALA A 301 22.69 17.15 -0.74
C ALA A 301 22.98 17.09 -2.27
N VAL A 302 22.50 18.07 -3.00
CA VAL A 302 22.84 18.24 -4.41
C VAL A 302 24.36 18.51 -4.46
N ALA A 303 25.09 17.71 -5.24
CA ALA A 303 26.49 18.03 -5.51
C ALA A 303 26.50 19.45 -6.11
N ALA A 304 27.20 20.38 -5.47
CA ALA A 304 27.42 21.68 -6.06
C ALA A 304 28.05 21.45 -7.45
N THR A 305 27.32 21.81 -8.49
CA THR A 305 27.85 21.85 -9.85
C THR A 305 29.04 22.78 -9.82
N ALA A 306 30.25 22.20 -9.92
CA ALA A 306 31.49 22.93 -10.07
C ALA A 306 31.57 23.50 -11.50
#